data_db75054a80d6cfac7c7703d509f66152
#
_entry.id   db75054a80d6cfac7c7703d509f66152
#
_cell.length_a   1.000
_cell.length_b   1.000
_cell.length_c   1.000
_cell.angle_alpha   90.00
_cell.angle_beta   90.00
_cell.angle_gamma   90.00
#
_symmetry.space_group_name_H-M   'P 1'
#
loop_
_entity.id
_entity.type
_entity.pdbx_description
1 polymer ?
#
loop_
_entity_poly.entity_id
_entity_poly.type
_entity_poly.pdbx_seq_one_letter_code
_entity_poly.pdbx_strand_id
1 'polypeptide(L)'
;GEQQDKAWNKINGDKDVPFVQVMLKNAGFKSVTTLVNRQATKTGIVGAFKRMTASCKYGDVVYIHYSGHGQQMTDVHNDERDGLDECWIPYDACRKASATYHGERHLTDDELNVYLNAIRNKIGAKGKLLVVIDACHSGDGTRGEDDEIVRGVEDTLKVDSLNARGLYETFEAIKTFFMGDNGKEKIINAKAKPLAERWITISACRSDQVNVEMKSPAVGKLTYALWKELKNSDKVNNDEFMRRIRKFVNRNTCSRPQQPEMTGEDSNKYNITDILSR
;
A
#
# COMPACT_ATOMS: atom_id res chain seq x y z
N GLY A 1 -14.17 4.71 -5.48
CA GLY A 1 -14.19 4.80 -4.05
C GLY A 1 -14.74 6.12 -3.54
N GLU A 2 -15.18 6.11 -2.32
CA GLU A 2 -15.65 7.30 -1.63
C GLU A 2 -14.67 7.67 -0.51
N GLN A 3 -14.54 8.97 -0.26
CA GLN A 3 -13.87 9.54 0.91
C GLN A 3 -14.88 10.35 1.73
N GLN A 4 -14.70 10.40 3.04
CA GLN A 4 -15.53 11.19 3.93
C GLN A 4 -15.32 12.69 3.67
N ASP A 5 -14.06 13.11 3.56
CA ASP A 5 -13.70 14.46 3.16
C ASP A 5 -13.88 14.64 1.65
N LYS A 6 -14.75 15.58 1.27
CA LYS A 6 -15.07 15.89 -0.12
C LYS A 6 -13.99 16.69 -0.86
N ALA A 7 -12.92 17.10 -0.16
CA ALA A 7 -11.73 17.68 -0.78
C ALA A 7 -10.92 16.63 -1.60
N TRP A 8 -11.13 15.34 -1.34
CA TRP A 8 -10.56 14.27 -2.14
C TRP A 8 -11.31 14.09 -3.46
N ASN A 9 -10.58 13.98 -4.55
CA ASN A 9 -11.15 13.61 -5.83
C ASN A 9 -11.75 12.19 -5.78
N LYS A 10 -12.84 11.97 -6.50
CA LYS A 10 -13.43 10.64 -6.60
C LYS A 10 -12.56 9.74 -7.46
N ILE A 11 -12.24 8.56 -6.94
CA ILE A 11 -11.51 7.49 -7.66
C ILE A 11 -12.34 6.21 -7.69
N ASN A 12 -11.90 5.20 -8.46
CA ASN A 12 -12.61 3.93 -8.63
C ASN A 12 -11.92 2.75 -7.90
N GLY A 13 -11.21 2.99 -6.80
CA GLY A 13 -10.52 1.94 -6.05
C GLY A 13 -11.43 0.81 -5.56
N ASP A 14 -12.69 1.09 -5.28
CA ASP A 14 -13.71 0.09 -4.93
C ASP A 14 -14.03 -0.88 -6.09
N LYS A 15 -13.87 -0.44 -7.33
CA LYS A 15 -14.07 -1.28 -8.53
C LYS A 15 -12.93 -2.26 -8.79
N ASP A 16 -11.79 -2.11 -8.13
CA ASP A 16 -10.68 -3.04 -8.19
C ASP A 16 -10.98 -4.34 -7.42
N VAL A 17 -11.81 -4.25 -6.38
CA VAL A 17 -12.10 -5.35 -5.46
C VAL A 17 -12.56 -6.63 -6.17
N PRO A 18 -13.51 -6.63 -7.12
CA PRO A 18 -13.93 -7.84 -7.82
C PRO A 18 -12.78 -8.54 -8.57
N PHE A 19 -11.86 -7.78 -9.18
CA PHE A 19 -10.71 -8.33 -9.89
C PHE A 19 -9.75 -9.02 -8.94
N VAL A 20 -9.45 -8.39 -7.80
CA VAL A 20 -8.60 -8.96 -6.74
C VAL A 20 -9.24 -10.21 -6.15
N GLN A 21 -10.55 -10.18 -5.83
CA GLN A 21 -11.25 -11.33 -5.28
C GLN A 21 -11.23 -12.54 -6.23
N VAL A 22 -11.47 -12.33 -7.52
CA VAL A 22 -11.39 -13.41 -8.53
C VAL A 22 -9.97 -13.96 -8.62
N MET A 23 -8.96 -13.09 -8.65
CA MET A 23 -7.55 -13.48 -8.71
C MET A 23 -7.17 -14.35 -7.50
N LEU A 24 -7.49 -13.91 -6.29
CA LEU A 24 -7.17 -14.64 -5.06
C LEU A 24 -7.94 -15.95 -4.94
N LYS A 25 -9.21 -15.97 -5.34
CA LYS A 25 -10.00 -17.21 -5.41
C LYS A 25 -9.37 -18.23 -6.36
N ASN A 26 -8.96 -17.80 -7.55
CA ASN A 26 -8.30 -18.66 -8.51
C ASN A 26 -6.96 -19.17 -8.01
N ALA A 27 -6.20 -18.35 -7.29
CA ALA A 27 -4.97 -18.72 -6.61
C ALA A 27 -5.18 -19.62 -5.37
N GLY A 28 -6.42 -19.90 -5.00
CA GLY A 28 -6.80 -20.82 -3.90
C GLY A 28 -6.67 -20.22 -2.50
N PHE A 29 -6.70 -18.90 -2.37
CA PHE A 29 -6.82 -18.25 -1.05
C PHE A 29 -8.15 -18.61 -0.39
N LYS A 30 -8.08 -19.10 0.84
CA LYS A 30 -9.27 -19.61 1.58
C LYS A 30 -10.02 -18.53 2.31
N SER A 31 -9.34 -17.46 2.70
CA SER A 31 -9.91 -16.35 3.46
C SER A 31 -9.51 -15.04 2.80
N VAL A 32 -10.51 -14.26 2.41
CA VAL A 32 -10.33 -12.93 1.82
C VAL A 32 -11.20 -11.94 2.59
N THR A 33 -10.58 -10.95 3.20
CA THR A 33 -11.27 -9.84 3.88
C THR A 33 -11.16 -8.60 3.01
N THR A 34 -12.26 -7.92 2.77
CA THR A 34 -12.31 -6.66 2.03
C THR A 34 -12.86 -5.54 2.90
N LEU A 35 -12.25 -4.38 2.81
CA LEU A 35 -12.74 -3.13 3.39
C LEU A 35 -12.97 -2.14 2.27
N VAL A 36 -14.20 -1.69 2.09
CA VAL A 36 -14.58 -0.82 0.97
C VAL A 36 -15.25 0.44 1.48
N ASN A 37 -14.86 1.59 0.94
CA ASN A 37 -15.45 2.88 1.26
C ASN A 37 -15.50 3.10 2.79
N ARG A 38 -16.69 3.30 3.37
CA ARG A 38 -16.90 3.56 4.81
C ARG A 38 -16.34 2.50 5.76
N GLN A 39 -16.02 1.31 5.28
CA GLN A 39 -15.38 0.27 6.09
C GLN A 39 -13.86 0.46 6.17
N ALA A 40 -13.27 1.14 5.18
CA ALA A 40 -11.83 1.36 5.07
C ALA A 40 -11.37 2.60 5.86
N THR A 41 -11.90 2.83 7.04
CA THR A 41 -11.38 3.82 8.00
C THR A 41 -10.03 3.37 8.55
N LYS A 42 -9.21 4.29 9.09
CA LYS A 42 -7.94 3.91 9.74
C LYS A 42 -8.17 2.81 10.80
N THR A 43 -9.14 2.99 11.67
CA THR A 43 -9.50 1.99 12.69
C THR A 43 -9.91 0.66 12.08
N GLY A 44 -10.68 0.68 10.99
CA GLY A 44 -11.09 -0.52 10.26
C GLY A 44 -9.91 -1.29 9.68
N ILE A 45 -8.97 -0.58 9.04
CA ILE A 45 -7.75 -1.14 8.44
C ILE A 45 -6.84 -1.72 9.53
N VAL A 46 -6.55 -0.95 10.58
CA VAL A 46 -5.74 -1.43 11.73
C VAL A 46 -6.36 -2.65 12.39
N GLY A 47 -7.70 -2.65 12.58
CA GLY A 47 -8.43 -3.80 13.08
C GLY A 47 -8.31 -5.04 12.18
N ALA A 48 -8.29 -4.86 10.86
CA ALA A 48 -8.06 -5.95 9.91
C ALA A 48 -6.64 -6.50 10.00
N PHE A 49 -5.61 -5.64 10.10
CA PHE A 49 -4.23 -6.06 10.35
C PHE A 49 -4.09 -6.87 11.66
N LYS A 50 -4.73 -6.40 12.75
CA LYS A 50 -4.74 -7.11 14.04
C LYS A 50 -5.33 -8.51 13.90
N ARG A 51 -6.51 -8.64 13.28
CA ARG A 51 -7.16 -9.94 13.08
C ARG A 51 -6.35 -10.85 12.17
N MET A 52 -5.81 -10.33 11.08
CA MET A 52 -4.96 -11.08 10.15
C MET A 52 -3.71 -11.60 10.86
N THR A 53 -2.98 -10.74 11.58
CA THR A 53 -1.80 -11.14 12.36
C THR A 53 -2.12 -12.23 13.37
N ALA A 54 -3.26 -12.11 14.08
CA ALA A 54 -3.69 -13.12 15.06
C ALA A 54 -4.03 -14.47 14.41
N SER A 55 -4.55 -14.48 13.18
CA SER A 55 -4.93 -15.70 12.45
C SER A 55 -3.79 -16.38 11.72
N CYS A 56 -2.71 -15.65 11.40
CA CYS A 56 -1.55 -16.17 10.68
C CYS A 56 -0.83 -17.29 11.43
N LYS A 57 -0.37 -18.28 10.65
CA LYS A 57 0.43 -19.41 11.10
C LYS A 57 1.74 -19.50 10.35
N TYR A 58 2.71 -20.21 10.90
CA TYR A 58 3.98 -20.48 10.24
C TYR A 58 3.77 -21.14 8.87
N GLY A 59 4.39 -20.57 7.84
CA GLY A 59 4.30 -21.05 6.47
C GLY A 59 3.11 -20.50 5.65
N ASP A 60 2.25 -19.69 6.25
CA ASP A 60 1.12 -19.09 5.52
C ASP A 60 1.58 -18.17 4.40
N VAL A 61 0.73 -18.07 3.38
CA VAL A 61 0.84 -17.09 2.29
C VAL A 61 -0.15 -15.98 2.54
N VAL A 62 0.36 -14.75 2.65
CA VAL A 62 -0.44 -13.54 2.90
C VAL A 62 -0.35 -12.61 1.71
N TYR A 63 -1.49 -12.11 1.27
CA TYR A 63 -1.63 -11.11 0.23
C TYR A 63 -2.38 -9.89 0.77
N ILE A 64 -1.80 -8.72 0.57
CA ILE A 64 -2.40 -7.44 0.95
C ILE A 64 -2.50 -6.57 -0.30
N HIS A 65 -3.65 -5.96 -0.52
CA HIS A 65 -3.89 -5.08 -1.64
C HIS A 65 -4.50 -3.77 -1.17
N TYR A 66 -3.88 -2.68 -1.50
CA TYR A 66 -4.40 -1.35 -1.30
C TYR A 66 -4.72 -0.69 -2.65
N SER A 67 -5.93 -0.19 -2.81
CA SER A 67 -6.38 0.61 -3.95
C SER A 67 -7.04 1.87 -3.43
N GLY A 68 -6.35 2.99 -3.53
CA GLY A 68 -6.83 4.23 -2.92
C GLY A 68 -5.99 5.44 -3.31
N HIS A 69 -6.22 6.54 -2.61
CA HIS A 69 -5.32 7.69 -2.68
C HIS A 69 -4.05 7.46 -1.88
N GLY A 70 -2.96 8.07 -2.34
CA GLY A 70 -1.76 8.29 -1.54
C GLY A 70 -1.51 9.79 -1.36
N GLN A 71 -0.79 10.13 -0.32
CA GLN A 71 -0.33 11.49 -0.01
C GLN A 71 0.95 11.42 0.80
N GLN A 72 1.82 12.39 0.64
CA GLN A 72 2.95 12.58 1.55
C GLN A 72 2.53 13.43 2.76
N MET A 73 3.11 13.15 3.91
CA MET A 73 3.00 13.99 5.10
C MET A 73 4.36 14.25 5.73
N THR A 74 4.44 15.19 6.65
CA THR A 74 5.66 15.46 7.40
C THR A 74 6.10 14.21 8.15
N ASP A 75 7.34 13.78 7.94
CA ASP A 75 7.99 12.73 8.72
C ASP A 75 8.08 13.14 10.19
N VAL A 76 7.38 12.40 11.06
CA VAL A 76 7.34 12.67 12.50
C VAL A 76 8.42 11.93 13.28
N HIS A 77 9.12 10.99 12.63
CA HIS A 77 10.17 10.15 13.23
C HIS A 77 11.57 10.64 12.90
N ASN A 78 11.72 11.51 11.87
CA ASN A 78 12.98 12.03 11.34
C ASN A 78 13.94 10.92 10.87
N ASP A 79 13.41 9.90 10.24
CA ASP A 79 14.17 8.79 9.67
C ASP A 79 14.22 8.81 8.13
N GLU A 80 13.33 9.59 7.48
CA GLU A 80 13.35 9.81 6.04
C GLU A 80 14.29 10.95 5.64
N ARG A 81 15.00 10.76 4.50
CA ARG A 81 16.00 11.74 4.01
C ARG A 81 15.40 13.04 3.51
N ASP A 82 14.20 12.96 2.94
CA ASP A 82 13.45 14.11 2.41
C ASP A 82 12.50 14.72 3.46
N GLY A 83 12.38 14.10 4.64
CA GLY A 83 11.52 14.54 5.74
C GLY A 83 10.04 14.30 5.49
N LEU A 84 9.69 13.31 4.66
CA LEU A 84 8.30 13.01 4.28
C LEU A 84 7.98 11.52 4.41
N ASP A 85 6.91 11.19 5.12
CA ASP A 85 6.29 9.86 5.16
C ASP A 85 5.34 9.68 3.97
N GLU A 86 5.30 8.50 3.39
CA GLU A 86 4.32 8.09 2.39
C GLU A 86 3.10 7.45 3.06
N CYS A 87 1.90 7.92 2.72
CA CYS A 87 0.69 7.51 3.42
C CYS A 87 -0.34 6.84 2.50
N TRP A 88 -0.93 5.74 2.97
CA TRP A 88 -2.25 5.30 2.49
C TRP A 88 -3.32 6.19 3.09
N ILE A 89 -4.35 6.51 2.31
CA ILE A 89 -5.42 7.42 2.72
C ILE A 89 -6.70 6.63 3.04
N PRO A 90 -6.97 6.37 4.32
CA PRO A 90 -8.22 5.77 4.76
C PRO A 90 -9.44 6.64 4.43
N TYR A 91 -10.63 6.02 4.44
CA TYR A 91 -11.90 6.68 4.15
C TYR A 91 -12.14 7.95 4.98
N ASP A 92 -11.72 7.96 6.25
CA ASP A 92 -11.92 9.01 7.24
C ASP A 92 -10.78 10.03 7.33
N ALA A 93 -9.73 9.90 6.51
CA ALA A 93 -8.63 10.86 6.47
C ALA A 93 -9.01 12.14 5.74
N CYS A 94 -8.66 13.30 6.31
CA CYS A 94 -8.84 14.59 5.65
C CYS A 94 -7.64 14.92 4.76
N ARG A 95 -7.89 15.59 3.64
CA ARG A 95 -6.84 15.95 2.67
C ARG A 95 -5.89 17.02 3.21
N LYS A 96 -6.36 17.90 4.06
CA LYS A 96 -5.58 19.02 4.61
C LYS A 96 -5.62 19.01 6.13
N ALA A 97 -4.55 19.50 6.74
CA ALA A 97 -4.52 19.79 8.17
C ALA A 97 -5.52 20.91 8.52
N SER A 98 -6.03 20.88 9.73
CA SER A 98 -6.95 21.88 10.29
C SER A 98 -6.69 22.03 11.80
N ALA A 99 -7.42 22.90 12.47
CA ALA A 99 -7.31 23.05 13.92
C ALA A 99 -7.65 21.77 14.72
N THR A 100 -8.32 20.78 14.09
CA THR A 100 -8.76 19.53 14.73
C THR A 100 -8.30 18.27 14.01
N TYR A 101 -7.42 18.41 13.02
CA TYR A 101 -6.89 17.29 12.24
C TYR A 101 -5.44 17.55 11.81
N HIS A 102 -4.54 16.69 12.20
CA HIS A 102 -3.10 16.83 11.95
C HIS A 102 -2.48 15.58 11.28
N GLY A 103 -3.31 14.70 10.69
CA GLY A 103 -2.84 13.47 10.02
C GLY A 103 -3.09 12.19 10.83
N GLU A 104 -3.81 12.25 11.94
CA GLU A 104 -4.06 11.12 12.85
C GLU A 104 -4.71 9.93 12.14
N ARG A 105 -5.43 10.19 11.05
CA ARG A 105 -6.09 9.16 10.24
C ARG A 105 -5.36 8.81 8.95
N HIS A 106 -4.21 9.43 8.66
CA HIS A 106 -3.28 8.92 7.64
C HIS A 106 -2.63 7.64 8.15
N LEU A 107 -2.34 6.72 7.26
CA LEU A 107 -1.67 5.47 7.59
C LEU A 107 -0.29 5.52 6.94
N THR A 108 0.72 5.87 7.73
CA THR A 108 2.10 6.06 7.27
C THR A 108 2.74 4.73 6.90
N ASP A 109 3.76 4.77 6.06
CA ASP A 109 4.58 3.62 5.72
C ASP A 109 5.28 3.03 6.95
N ASP A 110 5.67 3.83 7.93
CA ASP A 110 6.17 3.40 9.23
C ASP A 110 5.16 2.54 9.99
N GLU A 111 3.90 3.00 10.11
CA GLU A 111 2.84 2.19 10.71
C GLU A 111 2.61 0.89 9.92
N LEU A 112 2.61 0.97 8.59
CA LEU A 112 2.48 -0.20 7.72
C LEU A 112 3.62 -1.18 7.94
N ASN A 113 4.86 -0.70 8.07
CA ASN A 113 6.03 -1.52 8.36
C ASN A 113 5.89 -2.27 9.69
N VAL A 114 5.33 -1.66 10.73
CA VAL A 114 5.02 -2.35 11.99
C VAL A 114 4.06 -3.51 11.77
N TYR A 115 2.95 -3.29 11.05
CA TYR A 115 1.95 -4.34 10.80
C TYR A 115 2.49 -5.47 9.92
N LEU A 116 3.21 -5.13 8.85
CA LEU A 116 3.80 -6.09 7.94
C LEU A 116 4.86 -6.95 8.63
N ASN A 117 5.70 -6.35 9.47
CA ASN A 117 6.68 -7.10 10.27
C ASN A 117 6.01 -8.02 11.29
N ALA A 118 4.91 -7.60 11.92
CA ALA A 118 4.16 -8.47 12.83
C ALA A 118 3.60 -9.71 12.10
N ILE A 119 3.04 -9.54 10.91
CA ILE A 119 2.60 -10.64 10.04
C ILE A 119 3.79 -11.50 9.64
N ARG A 120 4.89 -10.89 9.17
CA ARG A 120 6.10 -11.58 8.72
C ARG A 120 6.69 -12.46 9.82
N ASN A 121 6.72 -11.98 11.05
CA ASN A 121 7.18 -12.74 12.20
C ASN A 121 6.28 -13.96 12.49
N LYS A 122 4.97 -13.82 12.33
CA LYS A 122 4.00 -14.92 12.51
C LYS A 122 4.15 -16.01 11.45
N ILE A 123 4.24 -15.62 10.19
CA ILE A 123 4.35 -16.60 9.09
C ILE A 123 5.75 -17.22 8.98
N GLY A 124 6.77 -16.59 9.57
CA GLY A 124 8.14 -17.12 9.66
C GLY A 124 8.83 -17.32 8.30
N ALA A 125 9.98 -17.98 8.29
CA ALA A 125 10.86 -18.08 7.12
C ALA A 125 10.23 -18.82 5.91
N LYS A 126 9.29 -19.74 6.15
CA LYS A 126 8.60 -20.46 5.06
C LYS A 126 7.36 -19.73 4.54
N GLY A 127 6.86 -18.73 5.28
CA GLY A 127 5.73 -17.92 4.85
C GLY A 127 6.11 -17.00 3.70
N LYS A 128 5.10 -16.56 2.95
CA LYS A 128 5.25 -15.58 1.86
C LYS A 128 4.31 -14.41 2.12
N LEU A 129 4.82 -13.20 1.95
CA LEU A 129 4.03 -11.97 2.09
C LEU A 129 4.18 -11.13 0.83
N LEU A 130 3.05 -10.82 0.20
CA LEU A 130 2.98 -9.98 -0.99
C LEU A 130 2.07 -8.78 -0.70
N VAL A 131 2.58 -7.59 -0.93
CA VAL A 131 1.87 -6.32 -0.80
C VAL A 131 1.72 -5.68 -2.18
N VAL A 132 0.54 -5.27 -2.55
CA VAL A 132 0.27 -4.54 -3.80
C VAL A 132 -0.33 -3.19 -3.46
N ILE A 133 0.26 -2.13 -4.03
CA ILE A 133 -0.13 -0.74 -3.78
C ILE A 133 -0.53 -0.09 -5.11
N ASP A 134 -1.84 -0.01 -5.35
CA ASP A 134 -2.41 0.69 -6.50
C ASP A 134 -2.84 2.11 -6.07
N ALA A 135 -1.84 2.90 -5.69
CA ALA A 135 -1.91 4.28 -5.25
C ALA A 135 -0.65 5.04 -5.68
N CYS A 136 -0.65 6.35 -5.53
CA CYS A 136 0.49 7.22 -5.76
C CYS A 136 0.61 8.25 -4.64
N HIS A 137 1.80 8.48 -4.15
CA HIS A 137 2.07 9.46 -3.08
C HIS A 137 2.45 10.84 -3.63
N SER A 138 2.85 10.89 -4.90
CA SER A 138 3.06 12.12 -5.66
C SER A 138 2.03 12.22 -6.78
N GLY A 139 1.49 13.36 -7.07
CA GLY A 139 0.51 13.50 -8.12
C GLY A 139 0.15 14.94 -8.44
N ASP A 140 0.67 15.48 -9.54
CA ASP A 140 0.15 16.72 -10.12
C ASP A 140 -1.29 16.49 -10.61
N GLY A 141 -2.26 16.75 -9.75
CA GLY A 141 -3.68 16.71 -10.10
C GLY A 141 -4.10 17.78 -11.12
N THR A 142 -3.18 18.66 -11.53
CA THR A 142 -3.49 19.84 -12.34
C THR A 142 -3.01 19.77 -13.79
N ARG A 143 -2.24 18.74 -14.18
CA ARG A 143 -1.62 18.65 -15.52
C ARG A 143 -1.88 17.35 -16.28
N GLY A 144 -3.04 16.73 -16.09
CA GLY A 144 -3.55 15.66 -16.96
C GLY A 144 -4.49 16.21 -18.04
N GLU A 145 -4.85 15.38 -19.01
CA GLU A 145 -6.02 15.65 -19.83
C GLU A 145 -7.24 15.74 -18.88
N ASP A 146 -8.18 16.63 -19.16
CA ASP A 146 -9.32 17.00 -18.29
C ASP A 146 -10.17 15.82 -17.75
N ASP A 147 -9.96 14.60 -18.25
CA ASP A 147 -10.72 13.40 -17.91
C ASP A 147 -9.87 12.27 -17.27
N GLU A 148 -8.61 12.52 -16.91
CA GLU A 148 -7.77 11.54 -16.21
C GLU A 148 -8.07 11.49 -14.71
N ILE A 149 -8.23 10.27 -14.17
CA ILE A 149 -8.43 10.05 -12.72
C ILE A 149 -7.10 9.60 -12.11
N VAL A 150 -6.55 10.44 -11.23
CA VAL A 150 -5.27 10.23 -10.54
C VAL A 150 -5.51 9.73 -9.12
N ARG A 151 -4.75 8.71 -8.69
CA ARG A 151 -4.81 8.09 -7.35
C ARG A 151 -3.76 8.65 -6.39
N GLY A 152 -3.65 9.97 -6.33
CA GLY A 152 -2.73 10.66 -5.43
C GLY A 152 -2.90 12.17 -5.49
N VAL A 153 -2.16 12.88 -4.66
CA VAL A 153 -2.14 14.34 -4.62
C VAL A 153 -0.72 14.84 -4.39
N GLU A 154 -0.39 16.03 -4.93
CA GLU A 154 0.90 16.68 -4.70
C GLU A 154 1.00 17.37 -3.34
N ASP A 155 -0.14 17.77 -2.81
CA ASP A 155 -0.18 18.49 -1.55
C ASP A 155 0.37 17.61 -0.42
N THR A 156 1.50 17.99 0.17
CA THR A 156 2.00 17.38 1.40
C THR A 156 1.15 17.83 2.59
N LEU A 157 0.72 16.88 3.42
CA LEU A 157 0.11 17.21 4.71
C LEU A 157 1.20 17.67 5.68
N LYS A 158 1.28 18.97 5.91
CA LYS A 158 2.26 19.54 6.85
C LYS A 158 1.74 19.46 8.28
N VAL A 159 2.58 18.90 9.16
CA VAL A 159 2.32 18.77 10.59
C VAL A 159 3.33 19.63 11.34
N ASP A 160 2.86 20.48 12.25
CA ASP A 160 3.75 21.26 13.10
C ASP A 160 4.38 20.40 14.22
N SER A 161 5.48 20.88 14.80
CA SER A 161 6.26 20.13 15.77
C SER A 161 5.50 19.74 17.05
N LEU A 162 4.50 20.50 17.44
CA LEU A 162 3.69 20.21 18.64
C LEU A 162 2.76 19.02 18.38
N ASN A 163 2.10 19.01 17.21
CA ASN A 163 1.19 17.93 16.80
C ASN A 163 1.96 16.67 16.37
N ALA A 164 3.16 16.82 15.76
CA ALA A 164 4.05 15.72 15.43
C ALA A 164 4.40 14.87 16.65
N ARG A 165 4.61 15.49 17.82
CA ARG A 165 4.86 14.75 19.06
C ARG A 165 3.71 13.83 19.45
N GLY A 166 2.46 14.28 19.35
CA GLY A 166 1.28 13.45 19.64
C GLY A 166 1.12 12.26 18.69
N LEU A 167 1.43 12.46 17.41
CA LEU A 167 1.46 11.38 16.42
C LEU A 167 2.55 10.37 16.72
N TYR A 168 3.75 10.83 17.08
CA TYR A 168 4.87 9.97 17.49
C TYR A 168 4.51 9.09 18.69
N GLU A 169 3.93 9.68 19.76
CA GLU A 169 3.50 8.92 20.94
C GLU A 169 2.46 7.85 20.60
N THR A 170 1.54 8.16 19.67
CA THR A 170 0.54 7.21 19.17
C THR A 170 1.21 6.05 18.41
N PHE A 171 2.17 6.35 17.54
CA PHE A 171 2.94 5.36 16.80
C PHE A 171 3.71 4.41 17.75
N GLU A 172 4.40 4.95 18.75
CA GLU A 172 5.14 4.13 19.72
C GLU A 172 4.21 3.18 20.51
N ALA A 173 2.98 3.61 20.80
CA ALA A 173 1.99 2.73 21.42
C ALA A 173 1.55 1.59 20.47
N ILE A 174 1.33 1.89 19.18
CA ILE A 174 1.02 0.91 18.13
C ILE A 174 2.16 -0.10 18.00
N LYS A 175 3.39 0.39 17.89
CA LYS A 175 4.60 -0.42 17.77
C LYS A 175 4.77 -1.37 18.97
N THR A 176 4.61 -0.86 20.18
CA THR A 176 4.66 -1.67 21.40
C THR A 176 3.59 -2.78 21.39
N PHE A 177 2.37 -2.46 20.96
CA PHE A 177 1.28 -3.43 20.89
C PHE A 177 1.59 -4.58 19.92
N PHE A 178 2.12 -4.30 18.73
CA PHE A 178 2.35 -5.31 17.69
C PHE A 178 3.65 -6.09 17.86
N MET A 179 4.69 -5.45 18.35
CA MET A 179 6.06 -6.00 18.42
C MET A 179 6.50 -6.40 19.81
N GLY A 180 5.77 -5.99 20.87
CA GLY A 180 6.12 -6.20 22.27
C GLY A 180 7.33 -5.37 22.70
N ASP A 181 7.67 -5.42 24.01
CA ASP A 181 8.80 -4.66 24.57
C ASP A 181 10.17 -5.04 23.95
N ASN A 182 10.33 -6.28 23.48
CA ASN A 182 11.53 -6.71 22.74
C ASN A 182 11.72 -5.98 21.40
N GLY A 183 10.67 -5.38 20.85
CA GLY A 183 10.73 -4.51 19.67
C GLY A 183 11.51 -3.23 19.93
N LYS A 184 11.44 -2.67 21.16
CA LYS A 184 12.15 -1.45 21.53
C LYS A 184 13.68 -1.61 21.53
N GLU A 185 14.20 -2.73 22.03
CA GLU A 185 15.66 -2.96 22.04
C GLU A 185 16.25 -3.17 20.64
N LYS A 186 15.53 -3.85 19.75
CA LYS A 186 16.02 -4.07 18.38
C LYS A 186 16.04 -2.81 17.53
N ILE A 187 15.20 -1.83 17.83
CA ILE A 187 15.05 -0.60 17.02
C ILE A 187 15.92 0.53 17.58
N ILE A 188 16.16 0.61 18.90
CA ILE A 188 17.11 1.56 19.50
C ILE A 188 18.54 1.32 18.97
N ASN A 189 18.88 0.07 18.63
CA ASN A 189 20.13 -0.28 17.97
C ASN A 189 20.11 -0.15 16.44
N ALA A 190 18.96 0.10 15.84
CA ALA A 190 18.78 0.27 14.40
C ALA A 190 18.77 1.75 13.97
N LYS A 191 19.69 2.59 14.52
CA LYS A 191 20.09 3.84 13.87
C LYS A 191 20.77 3.60 12.51
N ALA A 192 20.55 2.47 11.86
CA ALA A 192 21.36 2.08 10.73
C ALA A 192 20.71 1.24 9.65
N LYS A 193 19.45 0.90 9.68
CA LYS A 193 18.75 0.41 8.47
C LYS A 193 17.25 0.42 8.74
N PRO A 194 16.42 0.93 7.79
CA PRO A 194 15.00 0.58 7.72
C PRO A 194 14.87 -0.92 7.90
N LEU A 195 13.88 -1.39 8.66
CA LEU A 195 13.61 -2.83 8.77
C LEU A 195 13.51 -3.37 7.34
N ALA A 196 14.49 -4.17 6.93
CA ALA A 196 14.55 -4.68 5.58
C ALA A 196 13.19 -5.29 5.22
N GLU A 197 12.59 -4.84 4.12
CA GLU A 197 11.33 -5.35 3.59
C GLU A 197 11.48 -6.83 3.26
N ARG A 198 11.20 -7.69 4.24
CA ARG A 198 11.25 -9.15 4.09
C ARG A 198 9.94 -9.69 3.47
N TRP A 199 9.46 -9.00 2.46
CA TRP A 199 8.30 -9.35 1.65
C TRP A 199 8.50 -8.82 0.23
N ILE A 200 7.54 -9.05 -0.65
CA ILE A 200 7.51 -8.42 -1.96
C ILE A 200 6.48 -7.31 -1.94
N THR A 201 6.87 -6.12 -2.38
CA THR A 201 5.95 -5.01 -2.66
C THR A 201 5.89 -4.77 -4.18
N ILE A 202 4.68 -4.62 -4.73
CA ILE A 202 4.45 -4.14 -6.09
C ILE A 202 3.70 -2.82 -6.00
N SER A 203 4.33 -1.75 -6.47
CA SER A 203 3.77 -0.40 -6.54
C SER A 203 3.31 -0.07 -7.96
N ALA A 204 2.27 0.75 -8.09
CA ALA A 204 1.67 1.10 -9.38
C ALA A 204 2.57 1.97 -10.24
N CYS A 205 3.45 2.76 -9.64
CA CYS A 205 4.37 3.67 -10.30
C CYS A 205 5.57 3.94 -9.40
N ARG A 206 6.59 4.59 -9.95
CA ARG A 206 7.72 5.13 -9.20
C ARG A 206 7.28 6.30 -8.33
N SER A 207 8.08 6.65 -7.34
CA SER A 207 7.80 7.77 -6.42
C SER A 207 7.68 9.13 -7.12
N ASP A 208 8.36 9.30 -8.27
CA ASP A 208 8.35 10.49 -9.11
C ASP A 208 7.25 10.50 -10.19
N GLN A 209 6.37 9.51 -10.19
CA GLN A 209 5.33 9.30 -11.20
C GLN A 209 3.93 9.31 -10.61
N VAL A 210 2.94 9.49 -11.48
CA VAL A 210 1.51 9.45 -11.12
C VAL A 210 0.87 8.13 -11.48
N ASN A 211 -0.02 7.66 -10.62
CA ASN A 211 -0.87 6.51 -10.88
C ASN A 211 -2.22 6.98 -11.43
N VAL A 212 -2.47 6.69 -12.70
CA VAL A 212 -3.69 7.05 -13.42
C VAL A 212 -4.56 5.83 -13.65
N GLU A 213 -5.87 5.97 -13.46
CA GLU A 213 -6.83 4.88 -13.72
C GLU A 213 -7.03 4.60 -15.21
N MET A 214 -7.52 3.40 -15.52
CA MET A 214 -8.07 3.10 -16.84
C MET A 214 -9.45 3.73 -16.98
N LYS A 215 -9.78 4.18 -18.21
CA LYS A 215 -11.12 4.71 -18.54
C LYS A 215 -12.15 3.59 -18.74
N SER A 216 -11.74 2.48 -19.36
CA SER A 216 -12.63 1.35 -19.62
C SER A 216 -11.86 0.00 -19.53
N PRO A 217 -12.20 -0.83 -18.53
CA PRO A 217 -13.03 -0.52 -17.37
C PRO A 217 -12.41 0.57 -16.48
N ALA A 218 -13.23 1.31 -15.73
CA ALA A 218 -12.75 2.34 -14.80
C ALA A 218 -12.19 1.69 -13.52
N VAL A 219 -10.92 1.32 -13.54
CA VAL A 219 -10.19 0.58 -12.50
C VAL A 219 -8.71 0.99 -12.47
N GLY A 220 -7.99 0.61 -11.43
CA GLY A 220 -6.54 0.79 -11.38
C GLY A 220 -5.79 -0.01 -12.45
N LYS A 221 -4.84 0.63 -13.12
CA LYS A 221 -4.07 -0.03 -14.19
C LYS A 221 -3.25 -1.19 -13.67
N LEU A 222 -2.61 -1.04 -12.51
CA LEU A 222 -1.83 -2.11 -11.89
C LEU A 222 -2.72 -3.30 -11.55
N THR A 223 -3.83 -3.06 -10.86
CA THR A 223 -4.78 -4.10 -10.46
C THR A 223 -5.30 -4.88 -11.67
N TYR A 224 -5.71 -4.18 -12.71
CA TYR A 224 -6.20 -4.82 -13.93
C TYR A 224 -5.10 -5.59 -14.67
N ALA A 225 -3.88 -5.05 -14.71
CA ALA A 225 -2.73 -5.72 -15.31
C ALA A 225 -2.40 -7.04 -14.60
N LEU A 226 -2.37 -7.02 -13.26
CA LEU A 226 -2.15 -8.21 -12.43
C LEU A 226 -3.22 -9.27 -12.70
N TRP A 227 -4.51 -8.89 -12.63
CA TRP A 227 -5.61 -9.80 -12.92
C TRP A 227 -5.51 -10.42 -14.30
N LYS A 228 -5.21 -9.61 -15.33
CA LYS A 228 -5.11 -10.07 -16.71
C LYS A 228 -3.95 -11.01 -16.93
N GLU A 229 -2.78 -10.70 -16.37
CA GLU A 229 -1.58 -11.53 -16.53
C GLU A 229 -1.73 -12.87 -15.80
N LEU A 230 -2.23 -12.85 -14.58
CA LEU A 230 -2.40 -14.06 -13.76
C LEU A 230 -3.53 -14.98 -14.26
N LYS A 231 -4.46 -14.47 -15.07
CA LYS A 231 -5.47 -15.30 -15.75
C LYS A 231 -4.87 -16.29 -16.74
N ASN A 232 -3.70 -15.97 -17.32
CA ASN A 232 -3.06 -16.80 -18.33
C ASN A 232 -2.30 -18.02 -17.74
N SER A 233 -2.18 -18.13 -16.43
CA SER A 233 -1.60 -19.26 -15.69
C SER A 233 -0.14 -19.60 -16.03
N ASP A 234 0.58 -18.75 -16.76
CA ASP A 234 1.99 -18.97 -17.07
C ASP A 234 2.84 -18.76 -15.82
N LYS A 235 3.65 -19.76 -15.47
CA LYS A 235 4.68 -19.61 -14.44
C LYS A 235 5.92 -18.97 -15.04
N VAL A 236 6.20 -17.75 -14.64
CA VAL A 236 7.38 -16.98 -15.07
C VAL A 236 8.11 -16.41 -13.86
N ASN A 237 9.38 -16.06 -14.03
CA ASN A 237 10.13 -15.37 -12.99
C ASN A 237 9.63 -13.93 -12.80
N ASN A 238 10.04 -13.29 -11.71
CA ASN A 238 9.61 -11.95 -11.35
C ASN A 238 9.97 -10.87 -12.39
N ASP A 239 11.13 -11.00 -13.04
CA ASP A 239 11.57 -10.04 -14.07
C ASP A 239 10.65 -10.08 -15.29
N GLU A 240 10.36 -11.29 -15.79
CA GLU A 240 9.45 -11.45 -16.92
C GLU A 240 8.02 -11.06 -16.54
N PHE A 241 7.57 -11.40 -15.33
CA PHE A 241 6.27 -10.97 -14.82
C PHE A 241 6.15 -9.45 -14.83
N MET A 242 7.10 -8.74 -14.22
CA MET A 242 7.10 -7.28 -14.17
C MET A 242 7.27 -6.64 -15.54
N ARG A 243 8.04 -7.26 -16.44
CA ARG A 243 8.14 -6.81 -17.83
C ARG A 243 6.77 -6.84 -18.54
N ARG A 244 5.97 -7.88 -18.32
CA ARG A 244 4.62 -8.01 -18.89
C ARG A 244 3.65 -6.99 -18.27
N ILE A 245 3.69 -6.82 -16.95
CA ILE A 245 2.90 -5.81 -16.24
C ILE A 245 3.21 -4.41 -16.76
N ARG A 246 4.49 -4.01 -16.81
CA ARG A 246 4.93 -2.71 -17.34
C ARG A 246 4.50 -2.49 -18.79
N LYS A 247 4.64 -3.52 -19.64
CA LYS A 247 4.19 -3.47 -21.03
C LYS A 247 2.68 -3.21 -21.13
N PHE A 248 1.87 -3.84 -20.28
CA PHE A 248 0.44 -3.59 -20.26
C PHE A 248 0.12 -2.17 -19.79
N VAL A 249 0.67 -1.75 -18.65
CA VAL A 249 0.43 -0.43 -18.07
C VAL A 249 0.83 0.67 -19.06
N ASN A 250 2.02 0.58 -19.66
CA ASN A 250 2.52 1.58 -20.62
C ASN A 250 1.71 1.65 -21.94
N ARG A 251 1.08 0.56 -22.38
CA ARG A 251 0.18 0.59 -23.53
C ARG A 251 -1.16 1.29 -23.26
N ASN A 252 -1.52 1.39 -21.99
CA ASN A 252 -2.76 1.99 -21.53
C ASN A 252 -2.51 3.31 -20.77
N THR A 253 -1.30 3.88 -20.89
CA THR A 253 -1.03 5.22 -20.40
C THR A 253 -1.61 6.26 -21.34
N CYS A 254 -2.18 7.30 -20.77
CA CYS A 254 -2.64 8.46 -21.50
C CYS A 254 -1.47 9.41 -21.79
N SER A 255 -1.30 10.44 -20.99
CA SER A 255 -0.29 11.48 -21.20
C SER A 255 0.96 11.33 -20.35
N ARG A 256 0.95 10.45 -19.33
CA ARG A 256 1.99 10.37 -18.30
C ARG A 256 2.64 9.00 -18.22
N PRO A 257 3.97 8.93 -18.06
CA PRO A 257 4.64 7.65 -17.82
C PRO A 257 4.20 7.06 -16.49
N GLN A 258 3.91 5.76 -16.48
CA GLN A 258 3.60 5.02 -15.28
C GLN A 258 4.35 3.69 -15.32
N GLN A 259 5.30 3.51 -14.42
CA GLN A 259 6.16 2.34 -14.39
C GLN A 259 5.99 1.60 -13.08
N PRO A 260 5.24 0.48 -13.05
CA PRO A 260 5.15 -0.37 -11.88
C PRO A 260 6.52 -0.89 -11.43
N GLU A 261 6.74 -0.89 -10.14
CA GLU A 261 7.97 -1.38 -9.52
C GLU A 261 7.71 -2.57 -8.61
N MET A 262 8.75 -3.38 -8.42
CA MET A 262 8.79 -4.45 -7.44
C MET A 262 9.99 -4.25 -6.56
N THR A 263 9.76 -4.24 -5.25
CA THR A 263 10.78 -4.09 -4.22
C THR A 263 10.70 -5.22 -3.19
N GLY A 264 11.65 -5.21 -2.26
CA GLY A 264 11.69 -6.13 -1.14
C GLY A 264 12.64 -7.31 -1.33
N GLU A 265 13.28 -7.74 -0.23
CA GLU A 265 14.31 -8.79 -0.23
C GLU A 265 13.79 -10.15 -0.70
N ASP A 266 12.50 -10.42 -0.49
CA ASP A 266 11.90 -11.69 -0.87
C ASP A 266 11.66 -11.82 -2.38
N SER A 267 11.82 -10.74 -3.17
CA SER A 267 11.71 -10.77 -4.62
C SER A 267 12.73 -11.72 -5.30
N ASN A 268 13.84 -12.00 -4.61
CA ASN A 268 14.86 -12.94 -5.05
C ASN A 268 14.64 -14.38 -4.51
N LYS A 269 13.65 -14.60 -3.64
CA LYS A 269 13.44 -15.89 -2.97
C LYS A 269 12.32 -16.71 -3.60
N TYR A 270 11.31 -16.07 -4.16
CA TYR A 270 10.18 -16.74 -4.81
C TYR A 270 9.52 -15.87 -5.87
N ASN A 271 8.87 -16.51 -6.82
CA ASN A 271 8.16 -15.79 -7.87
C ASN A 271 6.71 -15.53 -7.48
N ILE A 272 6.16 -14.41 -7.92
CA ILE A 272 4.75 -14.04 -7.70
C ILE A 272 3.82 -15.06 -8.35
N THR A 273 4.18 -15.54 -9.53
CA THR A 273 3.39 -16.56 -10.24
C THR A 273 3.32 -17.89 -9.50
N ASP A 274 4.29 -18.21 -8.62
CA ASP A 274 4.21 -19.40 -7.75
C ASP A 274 3.19 -19.23 -6.61
N ILE A 275 2.78 -18.00 -6.33
CA ILE A 275 1.78 -17.67 -5.31
C ILE A 275 0.39 -17.53 -5.94
N LEU A 276 0.29 -16.80 -7.04
CA LEU A 276 -0.95 -16.32 -7.61
C LEU A 276 -1.43 -17.05 -8.87
N SER A 277 -0.57 -17.86 -9.51
CA SER A 277 -0.96 -18.72 -10.64
C SER A 277 -1.19 -20.15 -10.18
N ARG A 278 -2.35 -20.70 -10.48
CA ARG A 278 -2.67 -22.13 -10.29
C ARG A 278 -3.28 -22.70 -11.55
#